data_2286d1cf08569b907865b1afce14a8f9
#
_entry.id   2286d1cf08569b907865b1afce14a8f9
#
_cell.length_a   1.000
_cell.length_b   1.000
_cell.length_c   1.000
_cell.angle_alpha   90.00
_cell.angle_beta   90.00
_cell.angle_gamma   90.00
#
_symmetry.space_group_name_H-M   'P 1'
#
loop_
_entity.id
_entity.type
_entity.pdbx_description
1 polymer ?
#
loop_
_entity_poly.entity_id
_entity_poly.type
_entity_poly.pdbx_seq_one_letter_code
_entity_poly.pdbx_strand_id
1 'polypeptide(L)' 'MIINIGDTIRDNRGREGEIVNIGIATEKTDIAAENDTSLNAQTYDTELNYTGAVTFGSNWCYFEQIEEVVKRKQDDTE' A
#
# COMPACT_ATOMS: atom_id res chain seq x y z
N MET A 1 -3.24 10.17 3.13
CA MET A 1 -2.45 9.97 1.90
C MET A 1 -3.15 8.94 1.03
N ILE A 2 -3.27 9.21 -0.24
CA ILE A 2 -3.90 8.27 -1.16
C ILE A 2 -2.81 7.54 -1.93
N ILE A 3 -2.91 6.21 -1.96
CA ILE A 3 -1.95 5.39 -2.68
C ILE A 3 -2.69 4.57 -3.73
N ASN A 4 -2.00 4.27 -4.82
CA ASN A 4 -2.56 3.52 -5.94
C ASN A 4 -1.59 2.44 -6.36
N ILE A 5 -2.14 1.33 -6.85
CA ILE A 5 -1.29 0.31 -7.46
C ILE A 5 -0.52 0.99 -8.59
N GLY A 6 0.78 0.78 -8.62
CA GLY A 6 1.63 1.39 -9.64
C GLY A 6 2.36 2.63 -9.18
N ASP A 7 1.92 3.23 -8.06
CA ASP A 7 2.68 4.34 -7.50
C ASP A 7 3.98 3.80 -6.91
N THR A 8 4.99 4.64 -6.87
CA THR A 8 6.25 4.29 -6.21
C THR A 8 6.27 4.97 -4.86
N ILE A 9 6.49 4.20 -3.81
CA ILE A 9 6.53 4.74 -2.47
C ILE A 9 7.88 4.47 -1.82
N ARG A 10 8.16 5.21 -0.77
CA ARG A 10 9.31 4.97 0.08
C ARG A 10 8.82 4.77 1.50
N ASP A 11 9.32 3.75 2.17
CA ASP A 11 8.93 3.52 3.55
C ASP A 11 9.90 4.26 4.49
N ASN A 12 9.61 4.14 5.78
CA ASN A 12 10.41 4.88 6.76
C ASN A 12 11.78 4.25 7.00
N ARG A 13 12.10 3.19 6.27
CA ARG A 13 13.44 2.61 6.29
C ARG A 13 14.22 2.99 5.05
N GLY A 14 13.64 3.82 4.19
CA GLY A 14 14.31 4.25 2.98
C GLY A 14 14.18 3.31 1.80
N ARG A 15 13.35 2.27 1.90
CA ARG A 15 13.17 1.33 0.80
C ARG A 15 12.11 1.89 -0.14
N GLU A 16 12.36 1.76 -1.42
CA GLU A 16 11.45 2.26 -2.44
C GLU A 16 11.04 1.15 -3.38
N GLY A 17 9.86 1.27 -3.92
CA GLY A 17 9.41 0.31 -4.91
C GLY A 17 8.03 0.67 -5.40
N GLU A 18 7.64 0.02 -6.48
CA GLU A 18 6.34 0.22 -7.07
C GLU A 18 5.32 -0.65 -6.37
N ILE A 19 4.19 -0.07 -6.02
CA ILE A 19 3.14 -0.80 -5.31
C ILE A 19 2.53 -1.84 -6.24
N VAL A 20 2.50 -3.07 -5.79
CA VAL A 20 1.90 -4.15 -6.55
C VAL A 20 0.68 -4.73 -5.84
N ASN A 21 0.50 -4.43 -4.57
CA ASN A 21 -0.66 -4.92 -3.84
C ASN A 21 -0.95 -4.02 -2.66
N ILE A 22 -2.22 -3.73 -2.43
CA ILE A 22 -2.66 -2.98 -1.26
C ILE A 22 -3.66 -3.87 -0.53
N GLY A 23 -3.28 -4.35 0.64
CA GLY A 23 -4.11 -5.23 1.43
C GLY A 23 -4.71 -4.46 2.60
N ILE A 24 -6.01 -4.56 2.75
CA ILE A 24 -6.73 -3.85 3.80
C ILE A 24 -7.20 -4.86 4.82
N ALA A 25 -6.86 -4.64 6.07
CA ALA A 25 -7.28 -5.51 7.15
C ALA A 25 -8.34 -4.78 7.96
N THR A 26 -9.32 -5.53 8.41
CA THR A 26 -10.34 -4.98 9.29
C THR A 26 -10.03 -5.47 10.70
N GLU A 27 -10.84 -5.04 11.64
CA GLU A 27 -10.61 -5.46 13.01
C GLU A 27 -10.74 -6.96 13.20
N LYS A 28 -11.33 -7.65 12.24
CA LYS A 28 -11.51 -9.08 12.36
C LYS A 28 -10.44 -9.87 11.65
N THR A 29 -9.50 -9.22 11.02
CA THR A 29 -8.49 -9.91 10.26
C THR A 29 -7.12 -9.61 10.83
N ASP A 30 -6.23 -10.54 10.57
CA ASP A 30 -4.84 -10.40 11.01
C ASP A 30 -4.02 -10.05 9.76
N ILE A 31 -3.38 -8.91 9.79
CA ILE A 31 -2.63 -8.46 8.65
C ILE A 31 -1.59 -9.48 8.21
N ALA A 32 -0.97 -10.13 9.15
CA ALA A 32 0.06 -11.09 8.81
C ALA A 32 -0.51 -12.25 8.01
N ALA A 33 -1.75 -12.60 8.28
CA ALA A 33 -2.39 -13.70 7.57
C ALA A 33 -3.15 -13.21 6.37
N GLU A 34 -3.27 -11.93 6.22
CA GLU A 34 -4.15 -11.36 5.25
C GLU A 34 -3.57 -11.13 3.90
N ASN A 35 -2.30 -11.39 3.74
CA ASN A 35 -1.71 -11.16 2.43
C ASN A 35 -2.42 -11.93 1.34
N ASP A 36 -3.13 -12.98 1.73
CA ASP A 36 -3.82 -13.79 0.76
C ASP A 36 -5.29 -13.48 0.64
N THR A 37 -5.89 -13.00 1.72
CA THR A 37 -7.33 -12.97 1.77
C THR A 37 -7.91 -11.62 2.05
N SER A 38 -7.08 -10.66 2.32
CA SER A 38 -7.56 -9.34 2.63
C SER A 38 -8.29 -8.75 1.44
N LEU A 39 -9.02 -7.72 1.71
CA LEU A 39 -9.59 -6.94 0.64
C LEU A 39 -8.44 -6.26 -0.07
N ASN A 40 -8.36 -6.48 -1.37
CA ASN A 40 -7.33 -5.86 -2.16
C ASN A 40 -7.91 -4.65 -2.86
N ALA A 41 -7.19 -3.58 -2.86
CA ALA A 41 -7.67 -2.34 -3.43
C ALA A 41 -6.76 -1.88 -4.55
N GLN A 42 -7.33 -1.18 -5.52
CA GLN A 42 -6.54 -0.53 -6.55
C GLN A 42 -6.07 0.84 -6.04
N THR A 43 -6.83 1.43 -5.15
CA THR A 43 -6.51 2.72 -4.57
C THR A 43 -7.03 2.72 -3.15
N TYR A 44 -6.37 3.43 -2.28
CA TYR A 44 -6.78 3.47 -0.89
C TYR A 44 -6.25 4.72 -0.21
N ASP A 45 -7.08 5.26 0.68
CA ASP A 45 -6.69 6.41 1.48
C ASP A 45 -6.24 5.89 2.83
N THR A 46 -4.95 6.00 3.11
CA THR A 46 -4.39 5.44 4.33
C THR A 46 -4.83 6.15 5.58
N GLU A 47 -5.60 7.22 5.44
CA GLU A 47 -6.12 7.92 6.61
C GLU A 47 -7.46 7.39 7.08
N LEU A 48 -7.99 6.39 6.39
CA LEU A 48 -9.18 5.73 6.86
C LEU A 48 -8.85 4.86 8.06
N ASN A 49 -9.91 4.40 8.73
CA ASN A 49 -9.73 3.67 9.98
C ASN A 49 -9.39 2.22 9.84
N TYR A 50 -8.94 1.80 8.70
CA TYR A 50 -8.51 0.43 8.50
C TYR A 50 -7.02 0.33 8.63
N THR A 51 -6.57 -0.83 9.07
CA THR A 51 -5.16 -1.12 9.01
C THR A 51 -4.88 -1.90 7.76
N GLY A 52 -3.66 -1.85 7.29
CA GLY A 52 -3.32 -2.59 6.11
C GLY A 52 -1.84 -2.58 5.86
N ALA A 53 -1.48 -3.29 4.81
CA ALA A 53 -0.09 -3.40 4.41
C ALA A 53 -0.02 -3.26 2.90
N VAL A 54 1.09 -2.74 2.43
CA VAL A 54 1.29 -2.51 1.02
C VAL A 54 2.55 -3.25 0.61
N THR A 55 2.47 -3.92 -0.55
CA THR A 55 3.62 -4.60 -1.12
C THR A 55 4.16 -3.72 -2.23
N PHE A 56 5.43 -3.45 -2.19
CA PHE A 56 6.07 -2.59 -3.18
C PHE A 56 7.41 -3.21 -3.57
N GLY A 57 7.54 -3.54 -4.84
CA GLY A 57 8.70 -4.27 -5.30
C GLY A 57 8.74 -5.62 -4.62
N SER A 58 9.84 -5.93 -3.98
CA SER A 58 9.97 -7.17 -3.23
C SER A 58 9.87 -6.94 -1.72
N ASN A 59 9.37 -5.77 -1.33
CA ASN A 59 9.24 -5.39 0.07
C ASN A 59 7.79 -5.18 0.43
N TRP A 60 7.51 -5.07 1.72
CA TRP A 60 6.19 -4.70 2.17
C TRP A 60 6.33 -3.89 3.45
N CYS A 61 5.30 -3.09 3.74
CA CYS A 61 5.25 -2.37 5.00
C CYS A 61 3.81 -2.06 5.33
N TYR A 62 3.57 -1.67 6.57
CA TYR A 62 2.25 -1.24 6.99
C TYR A 62 1.98 0.16 6.46
N PHE A 63 0.70 0.53 6.37
CA PHE A 63 0.33 1.84 5.86
C PHE A 63 1.05 2.96 6.62
N GLU A 64 1.15 2.81 7.94
CA GLU A 64 1.74 3.88 8.74
C GLU A 64 3.24 4.00 8.54
N GLN A 65 3.85 3.04 7.88
CA GLN A 65 5.27 3.08 7.60
C GLN A 65 5.60 3.69 6.25
N ILE A 66 4.60 4.10 5.50
CA ILE A 66 4.85 4.77 4.23
C ILE A 66 5.28 6.20 4.51
N GLU A 67 6.47 6.55 4.05
CA GLU A 67 6.99 7.87 4.27
C GLU A 67 6.44 8.86 3.26
N GLU A 68 6.45 8.49 2.00
CA GLU A 68 5.92 9.37 0.98
C GLU A 68 5.69 8.60 -0.30
N VAL A 69 4.85 9.16 -1.16
CA VAL A 69 4.70 8.68 -2.52
C VAL A 69 5.71 9.43 -3.35
N VAL A 70 6.73 8.72 -3.80
CA VAL A 70 7.84 9.32 -4.52
C VAL A 70 7.44 9.65 -5.95
N LYS A 71 6.60 8.78 -6.55
CA LYS A 71 6.21 8.95 -7.92
C LYS A 71 4.83 8.36 -8.10
N ARG A 72 3.93 9.13 -8.70
CA ARG A 72 2.59 8.64 -8.99
C ARG A 72 2.59 7.81 -10.25
N LYS A 73 1.75 6.81 -10.28
CA LYS A 73 1.55 6.03 -11.47
C LYS A 73 1.11 6.98 -12.58
N GLN A 74 1.74 6.83 -13.72
CA GLN A 74 1.40 7.67 -14.83
C GLN A 74 0.06 7.24 -15.40
N ASP A 75 -0.79 8.22 -15.63
CA ASP A 75 -2.09 7.94 -16.16
C ASP A 75 -1.99 8.04 -17.68
N ASP A 76 -2.31 6.95 -18.35
CA ASP A 76 -2.15 6.90 -19.77
C ASP A 76 -3.33 7.35 -20.53
N THR A 77 -4.34 7.81 -19.88
CA THR A 77 -5.56 8.11 -20.58
C THR A 77 -5.50 9.41 -21.30
N GLU A 78 -4.55 10.16 -21.07
CA GLU A 78 -4.52 11.36 -21.75
C GLU A 78 -3.87 11.28 -22.88
#